data_d488be1895cb6e52bb38da8ff6ac7efb
#
_entry.id   d488be1895cb6e52bb38da8ff6ac7efb
#
_cell.length_a   1.000
_cell.length_b   1.000
_cell.length_c   1.000
_cell.angle_alpha   90.00
_cell.angle_beta   90.00
_cell.angle_gamma   90.00
#
_symmetry.space_group_name_H-M   'P 1'
#
loop_
_entity.id
_entity.type
_entity.pdbx_description
1 polymer ?
#
loop_
_entity_poly.entity_id
_entity_poly.type
_entity_poly.pdbx_seq_one_letter_code
_entity_poly.pdbx_strand_id
1 'polypeptide(L)'
;LIGLVGSEMCIRDRLTGDKTNDYSIIKIYANSHYITPKPTIEQAIKQIKSELAETLKKHRENNKLLEEQRLRERTKFDLEMIEATGTCAGIENYSRFLSGRKAGEPPPTLFEYFPDNAIIFVDESHVTVPQLNGMYKGDRTRKSTLAEYGFRLPSCMDNRPLKFEEWDLMRTQTVFVSATPGPWELKQTGNKYCLLYTSPSPR
;
A
#
# COMPACT_ATOMS: atom_id res chain seq x y z
N LEU A 1 11.38 15.27 -15.27
CA LEU A 1 11.61 16.48 -14.46
C LEU A 1 10.69 17.57 -15.03
N ILE A 2 9.62 17.89 -14.33
CA ILE A 2 8.73 19.01 -14.71
C ILE A 2 9.14 20.17 -13.79
N GLY A 3 9.76 21.18 -14.36
CA GLY A 3 10.03 22.45 -13.68
C GLY A 3 8.83 23.37 -13.86
N LEU A 4 8.18 23.77 -12.78
CA LEU A 4 7.24 24.87 -12.79
C LEU A 4 8.04 26.18 -12.65
N VAL A 5 8.01 27.00 -13.69
CA VAL A 5 8.54 28.36 -13.66
C VAL A 5 7.35 29.31 -13.49
N GLY A 6 7.17 29.84 -12.30
CA GLY A 6 6.18 30.84 -11.97
C GLY A 6 6.87 32.08 -11.35
N SER A 7 6.25 33.23 -11.44
CA SER A 7 6.76 34.49 -10.90
C SER A 7 6.84 34.56 -9.38
N GLU A 8 6.21 33.62 -8.66
CA GLU A 8 6.27 33.49 -7.20
C GLU A 8 6.36 32.03 -6.78
N MET A 9 7.56 31.56 -6.44
CA MET A 9 7.77 30.29 -5.76
C MET A 9 7.97 30.54 -4.27
N CYS A 10 6.88 30.67 -3.53
CA CYS A 10 6.90 30.87 -2.10
C CYS A 10 5.99 29.87 -1.40
N ILE A 11 6.41 29.41 -0.24
CA ILE A 11 5.53 28.67 0.68
C ILE A 11 4.78 29.71 1.51
N ARG A 12 3.45 29.61 1.49
CA ARG A 12 2.55 30.43 2.31
C ARG A 12 1.89 29.57 3.38
N ASP A 13 1.74 30.14 4.56
CA ASP A 13 0.92 29.51 5.58
C ASP A 13 -0.52 29.39 5.08
N ARG A 14 -1.13 28.22 5.28
CA ARG A 14 -2.45 27.90 4.75
C ARG A 14 -3.57 28.65 5.48
N LEU A 15 -3.36 28.99 6.75
CA LEU A 15 -4.34 29.67 7.59
C LEU A 15 -4.26 31.19 7.48
N THR A 16 -3.06 31.75 7.56
CA THR A 16 -2.83 33.19 7.56
C THR A 16 -2.54 33.77 6.19
N GLY A 17 -2.08 32.94 5.23
CA GLY A 17 -1.61 33.36 3.92
C GLY A 17 -0.24 34.02 3.97
N ASP A 18 0.43 34.06 5.13
CA ASP A 18 1.72 34.68 5.30
C ASP A 18 2.81 33.92 4.55
N LYS A 19 3.74 34.67 3.98
CA LYS A 19 4.86 34.12 3.26
C LYS A 19 5.90 33.59 4.24
N THR A 20 6.12 32.26 4.24
CA THR A 20 7.07 31.61 5.14
C THR A 20 8.44 31.44 4.51
N ASN A 21 8.52 31.14 3.22
CA ASN A 21 9.78 30.94 2.49
C ASN A 21 9.68 31.34 1.04
N ASP A 22 10.82 31.75 0.46
CA ASP A 22 11.03 31.99 -0.95
C ASP A 22 12.02 31.02 -1.55
N TYR A 23 11.72 30.55 -2.76
CA TYR A 23 12.59 29.64 -3.50
C TYR A 23 12.80 30.17 -4.92
N SER A 24 14.04 30.22 -5.38
CA SER A 24 14.36 30.53 -6.77
C SER A 24 14.05 29.37 -7.72
N ILE A 25 14.13 28.14 -7.22
CA ILE A 25 13.85 26.91 -7.98
C ILE A 25 13.27 25.86 -7.02
N ILE A 26 12.15 25.27 -7.41
CA ILE A 26 11.57 24.09 -6.74
C ILE A 26 11.59 22.92 -7.73
N LYS A 27 12.15 21.77 -7.30
CA LYS A 27 12.09 20.53 -8.08
C LYS A 27 10.93 19.68 -7.59
N ILE A 28 9.96 19.45 -8.46
CA ILE A 28 8.83 18.55 -8.21
C ILE A 28 9.08 17.27 -9.02
N TYR A 29 9.14 16.16 -8.33
CA TYR A 29 9.34 14.85 -8.94
C TYR A 29 7.99 14.16 -9.15
N ALA A 30 7.88 13.43 -10.27
CA ALA A 30 6.72 12.57 -10.47
C ALA A 30 6.62 11.53 -9.34
N ASN A 31 5.42 11.33 -8.82
CA ASN A 31 5.17 10.29 -7.83
C ASN A 31 5.14 8.92 -8.53
N SER A 32 5.92 7.98 -8.02
CA SER A 32 5.93 6.59 -8.50
C SER A 32 6.13 5.65 -7.32
N HIS A 33 5.50 4.47 -7.40
CA HIS A 33 5.71 3.42 -6.42
C HIS A 33 7.10 2.79 -6.58
N TYR A 34 7.74 2.47 -5.46
CA TYR A 34 8.98 1.69 -5.42
C TYR A 34 10.14 2.29 -6.20
N ILE A 35 10.39 3.59 -5.99
CA ILE A 35 11.65 4.20 -6.43
C ILE A 35 12.76 3.65 -5.56
N THR A 36 13.52 2.69 -6.10
CA THR A 36 14.48 1.90 -5.35
C THR A 36 15.90 2.14 -5.88
N PRO A 37 16.91 2.32 -5.02
CA PRO A 37 18.31 2.44 -5.46
C PRO A 37 18.78 1.20 -6.22
N LYS A 38 19.67 1.37 -7.21
CA LYS A 38 20.18 0.28 -8.04
C LYS A 38 20.72 -0.93 -7.24
N PRO A 39 21.51 -0.77 -6.18
CA PRO A 39 22.00 -1.93 -5.41
C PRO A 39 20.87 -2.76 -4.82
N THR A 40 19.83 -2.12 -4.34
CA THR A 40 18.63 -2.80 -3.79
C THR A 40 17.87 -3.53 -4.89
N ILE A 41 17.74 -2.93 -6.08
CA ILE A 41 17.14 -3.58 -7.25
C ILE A 41 17.91 -4.84 -7.64
N GLU A 42 19.22 -4.78 -7.71
CA GLU A 42 20.06 -5.94 -8.04
C GLU A 42 19.92 -7.08 -7.02
N GLN A 43 19.84 -6.73 -5.74
CA GLN A 43 19.56 -7.71 -4.69
C GLN A 43 18.16 -8.31 -4.80
N ALA A 44 17.15 -7.48 -5.06
CA ALA A 44 15.78 -7.93 -5.27
C ALA A 44 15.69 -8.89 -6.47
N ILE A 45 16.33 -8.58 -7.58
CA ILE A 45 16.38 -9.43 -8.77
C ILE A 45 16.96 -10.82 -8.46
N LYS A 46 18.05 -10.89 -7.66
CA LYS A 46 18.61 -12.18 -7.24
C LYS A 46 17.63 -13.00 -6.41
N GLN A 47 16.93 -12.35 -5.48
CA GLN A 47 15.94 -13.01 -4.63
C GLN A 47 14.71 -13.47 -5.43
N ILE A 48 14.23 -12.65 -6.38
CA ILE A 48 13.13 -13.02 -7.28
C ILE A 48 13.52 -14.22 -8.15
N LYS A 49 14.73 -14.23 -8.70
CA LYS A 49 15.25 -15.37 -9.49
C LYS A 49 15.32 -16.66 -8.66
N SER A 50 15.71 -16.54 -7.38
CA SER A 50 15.75 -17.69 -6.46
C SER A 50 14.35 -18.25 -6.17
N GLU A 51 13.38 -17.39 -5.81
CA GLU A 51 11.99 -17.81 -5.58
C GLU A 51 11.37 -18.41 -6.86
N LEU A 52 11.65 -17.81 -8.02
CA LEU A 52 11.19 -18.32 -9.29
C LEU A 52 11.67 -19.75 -9.51
N ALA A 53 12.98 -20.02 -9.34
CA ALA A 53 13.55 -21.35 -9.54
C ALA A 53 12.88 -22.40 -8.62
N GLU A 54 12.68 -22.07 -7.34
CA GLU A 54 12.01 -22.96 -6.40
C GLU A 54 10.53 -23.21 -6.79
N THR A 55 9.82 -22.16 -7.21
CA THR A 55 8.40 -22.27 -7.57
C THR A 55 8.22 -23.06 -8.86
N LEU A 56 9.07 -22.83 -9.86
CA LEU A 56 9.05 -23.62 -11.10
C LEU A 56 9.33 -25.10 -10.85
N LYS A 57 10.27 -25.42 -9.96
CA LYS A 57 10.54 -26.79 -9.54
C LYS A 57 9.30 -27.43 -8.92
N LYS A 58 8.62 -26.75 -8.00
CA LYS A 58 7.37 -27.21 -7.36
C LYS A 58 6.24 -27.43 -8.38
N HIS A 59 6.06 -26.52 -9.35
CA HIS A 59 5.06 -26.70 -10.40
C HIS A 59 5.36 -27.92 -11.27
N ARG A 60 6.62 -28.14 -11.63
CA ARG A 60 7.05 -29.30 -12.42
C ARG A 60 6.82 -30.63 -11.67
N GLU A 61 7.19 -30.69 -10.39
CA GLU A 61 6.96 -31.85 -9.54
C GLU A 61 5.47 -32.20 -9.39
N ASN A 62 4.61 -31.20 -9.47
CA ASN A 62 3.15 -31.36 -9.41
C ASN A 62 2.49 -31.50 -10.81
N ASN A 63 3.26 -31.71 -11.89
CA ASN A 63 2.80 -31.79 -13.27
C ASN A 63 1.99 -30.56 -13.76
N LYS A 64 2.21 -29.39 -13.19
CA LYS A 64 1.61 -28.11 -13.58
C LYS A 64 2.47 -27.41 -14.64
N LEU A 65 2.59 -28.02 -15.83
CA LEU A 65 3.50 -27.53 -16.88
C LEU A 65 3.06 -26.21 -17.49
N LEU A 66 1.76 -25.97 -17.61
CA LEU A 66 1.22 -24.72 -18.14
C LEU A 66 1.47 -23.55 -17.16
N GLU A 67 1.26 -23.80 -15.87
CA GLU A 67 1.53 -22.82 -14.81
C GLU A 67 3.03 -22.52 -14.72
N GLU A 68 3.88 -23.53 -14.86
CA GLU A 68 5.33 -23.37 -14.91
C GLU A 68 5.75 -22.47 -16.07
N GLN A 69 5.30 -22.75 -17.29
CA GLN A 69 5.64 -21.95 -18.47
C GLN A 69 5.17 -20.50 -18.31
N ARG A 70 3.91 -20.30 -17.93
CA ARG A 70 3.31 -18.97 -17.74
C ARG A 70 4.08 -18.14 -16.72
N LEU A 71 4.38 -18.73 -15.58
CA LEU A 71 5.12 -18.06 -14.51
C LEU A 71 6.54 -17.67 -14.96
N ARG A 72 7.22 -18.59 -15.66
CA ARG A 72 8.56 -18.37 -16.19
C ARG A 72 8.59 -17.20 -17.17
N GLU A 73 7.73 -17.21 -18.18
CA GLU A 73 7.69 -16.18 -19.21
C GLU A 73 7.35 -14.82 -18.62
N ARG A 74 6.32 -14.78 -17.77
CA ARG A 74 5.91 -13.53 -17.13
C ARG A 74 6.98 -12.93 -16.23
N THR A 75 7.55 -13.75 -15.35
CA THR A 75 8.56 -13.25 -14.40
C THR A 75 9.85 -12.84 -15.12
N LYS A 76 10.23 -13.57 -16.17
CA LYS A 76 11.39 -13.22 -17.02
C LYS A 76 11.18 -11.83 -17.65
N PHE A 77 10.04 -11.60 -18.27
CA PHE A 77 9.70 -10.30 -18.85
C PHE A 77 9.72 -9.18 -17.80
N ASP A 78 9.10 -9.40 -16.63
CA ASP A 78 9.08 -8.41 -15.55
C ASP A 78 10.52 -8.08 -15.06
N LEU A 79 11.40 -9.09 -14.96
CA LEU A 79 12.80 -8.89 -14.59
C LEU A 79 13.59 -8.09 -15.63
N GLU A 80 13.40 -8.37 -16.92
CA GLU A 80 14.02 -7.63 -18.03
C GLU A 80 13.61 -6.14 -17.96
N MET A 81 12.34 -5.87 -17.71
CA MET A 81 11.83 -4.50 -17.54
C MET A 81 12.42 -3.81 -16.30
N ILE A 82 12.52 -4.51 -15.17
CA ILE A 82 13.12 -3.96 -13.94
C ILE A 82 14.61 -3.66 -14.16
N GLU A 83 15.35 -4.55 -14.83
CA GLU A 83 16.77 -4.35 -15.16
C GLU A 83 16.98 -3.14 -16.10
N ALA A 84 16.10 -2.97 -17.09
CA ALA A 84 16.23 -1.91 -18.10
C ALA A 84 15.76 -0.54 -17.60
N THR A 85 14.63 -0.49 -16.87
CA THR A 85 13.94 0.77 -16.54
C THR A 85 13.81 1.06 -15.04
N GLY A 86 14.15 0.07 -14.19
CA GLY A 86 13.93 0.13 -12.74
C GLY A 86 12.50 -0.15 -12.29
N THR A 87 11.60 -0.46 -13.24
CA THR A 87 10.18 -0.72 -12.94
C THR A 87 9.56 -1.73 -13.91
N CYS A 88 8.39 -2.26 -13.58
CA CYS A 88 7.57 -3.07 -14.47
C CYS A 88 6.08 -2.91 -14.17
N ALA A 89 5.22 -3.38 -15.06
CA ALA A 89 3.78 -3.41 -14.80
C ALA A 89 3.46 -4.41 -13.68
N GLY A 90 2.92 -3.92 -12.56
CA GLY A 90 2.65 -4.73 -11.38
C GLY A 90 3.86 -4.91 -10.46
N ILE A 91 4.78 -3.95 -10.43
CA ILE A 91 5.98 -3.97 -9.59
C ILE A 91 5.66 -4.19 -8.10
N GLU A 92 4.47 -3.82 -7.66
CA GLU A 92 3.98 -4.06 -6.31
C GLU A 92 3.94 -5.54 -5.92
N ASN A 93 3.85 -6.46 -6.89
CA ASN A 93 3.90 -7.90 -6.63
C ASN A 93 5.28 -8.36 -6.13
N TYR A 94 6.29 -7.55 -6.33
CA TYR A 94 7.67 -7.77 -5.86
C TYR A 94 8.02 -6.91 -4.63
N SER A 95 7.01 -6.28 -4.00
CA SER A 95 7.17 -5.33 -2.88
C SER A 95 8.06 -5.84 -1.75
N ARG A 96 7.93 -7.12 -1.37
CA ARG A 96 8.74 -7.74 -0.33
C ARG A 96 10.25 -7.59 -0.61
N PHE A 97 10.68 -7.87 -1.83
CA PHE A 97 12.08 -7.81 -2.22
C PHE A 97 12.59 -6.38 -2.36
N LEU A 98 11.74 -5.48 -2.84
CA LEU A 98 12.08 -4.07 -3.04
C LEU A 98 12.12 -3.28 -1.73
N SER A 99 11.30 -3.65 -0.73
CA SER A 99 11.26 -3.01 0.58
C SER A 99 12.16 -3.70 1.62
N GLY A 100 12.75 -4.86 1.31
CA GLY A 100 13.57 -5.63 2.24
C GLY A 100 12.79 -6.26 3.39
N ARG A 101 11.47 -6.40 3.27
CA ARG A 101 10.62 -6.98 4.30
C ARG A 101 10.67 -8.50 4.31
N LYS A 102 10.35 -9.08 5.46
CA LYS A 102 10.30 -10.53 5.63
C LYS A 102 9.02 -11.11 5.00
N ALA A 103 9.04 -12.41 4.73
CA ALA A 103 7.86 -13.11 4.25
C ALA A 103 6.70 -12.99 5.26
N GLY A 104 5.51 -12.67 4.75
CA GLY A 104 4.30 -12.46 5.55
C GLY A 104 4.10 -11.04 6.09
N GLU A 105 5.11 -10.17 6.05
CA GLU A 105 4.95 -8.77 6.43
C GLU A 105 4.23 -7.97 5.34
N PRO A 106 3.33 -7.04 5.71
CA PRO A 106 2.70 -6.16 4.74
C PRO A 106 3.69 -5.13 4.18
N PRO A 107 3.42 -4.52 3.01
CA PRO A 107 4.20 -3.40 2.52
C PRO A 107 4.06 -2.19 3.46
N PRO A 108 4.98 -1.21 3.39
CA PRO A 108 4.85 0.03 4.15
C PRO A 108 3.50 0.70 3.89
N THR A 109 2.86 1.16 4.95
CA THR A 109 1.58 1.85 4.88
C THR A 109 1.70 3.27 5.43
N LEU A 110 0.71 4.11 5.14
CA LEU A 110 0.68 5.49 5.63
C LEU A 110 0.78 5.56 7.16
N PHE A 111 0.27 4.56 7.88
CA PHE A 111 0.30 4.51 9.34
C PHE A 111 1.72 4.48 9.92
N GLU A 112 2.69 3.95 9.18
CA GLU A 112 4.10 3.92 9.62
C GLU A 112 4.77 5.29 9.57
N TYR A 113 4.17 6.26 8.87
CA TYR A 113 4.68 7.62 8.70
C TYR A 113 3.98 8.65 9.59
N PHE A 114 2.96 8.24 10.34
CA PHE A 114 2.29 9.15 11.26
C PHE A 114 3.15 9.41 12.50
N PRO A 115 3.22 10.66 12.98
CA PRO A 115 3.83 10.94 14.26
C PRO A 115 2.97 10.36 15.40
N ASP A 116 3.59 10.05 16.53
CA ASP A 116 2.92 9.42 17.69
C ASP A 116 1.73 10.22 18.22
N ASN A 117 1.74 11.54 18.04
CA ASN A 117 0.67 12.44 18.45
C ASN A 117 -0.38 12.72 17.35
N ALA A 118 -0.36 11.97 16.25
CA ALA A 118 -1.36 12.12 15.19
C ALA A 118 -2.76 11.79 15.70
N ILE A 119 -3.76 12.51 15.22
CA ILE A 119 -5.18 12.20 15.42
C ILE A 119 -5.75 11.75 14.07
N ILE A 120 -6.37 10.59 14.09
CA ILE A 120 -6.99 10.00 12.91
C ILE A 120 -8.51 10.18 13.01
N PHE A 121 -9.11 10.70 11.96
CA PHE A 121 -10.57 10.77 11.84
C PHE A 121 -11.02 9.72 10.83
N VAL A 122 -11.82 8.76 11.29
CA VAL A 122 -12.41 7.72 10.44
C VAL A 122 -13.84 8.14 10.14
N ASP A 123 -14.01 8.67 8.94
CA ASP A 123 -15.34 9.09 8.45
C ASP A 123 -16.14 7.88 7.97
N GLU A 124 -17.47 7.97 8.12
CA GLU A 124 -18.42 6.88 7.82
C GLU A 124 -17.95 5.54 8.42
N SER A 125 -17.56 5.56 9.69
CA SER A 125 -16.91 4.45 10.36
C SER A 125 -17.74 3.15 10.34
N HIS A 126 -19.07 3.25 10.34
CA HIS A 126 -19.97 2.11 10.20
C HIS A 126 -19.80 1.31 8.89
N VAL A 127 -19.25 1.94 7.84
CA VAL A 127 -18.88 1.30 6.57
C VAL A 127 -17.38 1.00 6.53
N THR A 128 -16.56 1.95 6.93
CA THR A 128 -15.09 1.86 6.85
C THR A 128 -14.55 0.71 7.69
N VAL A 129 -15.00 0.55 8.93
CA VAL A 129 -14.50 -0.51 9.83
C VAL A 129 -14.81 -1.93 9.31
N PRO A 130 -16.03 -2.26 8.87
CA PRO A 130 -16.31 -3.54 8.21
C PRO A 130 -15.47 -3.78 6.95
N GLN A 131 -15.23 -2.75 6.13
CA GLN A 131 -14.37 -2.86 4.94
C GLN A 131 -12.94 -3.20 5.31
N LEU A 132 -12.34 -2.52 6.29
CA LEU A 132 -11.01 -2.84 6.80
C LEU A 132 -10.90 -4.30 7.26
N ASN A 133 -11.94 -4.82 7.90
CA ASN A 133 -11.98 -6.21 8.36
C ASN A 133 -12.04 -7.21 7.18
N GLY A 134 -12.74 -6.86 6.10
CA GLY A 134 -12.90 -7.73 4.92
C GLY A 134 -11.74 -7.71 3.93
N MET A 135 -10.99 -6.60 3.84
CA MET A 135 -10.00 -6.35 2.79
C MET A 135 -8.93 -7.44 2.71
N TYR A 136 -8.34 -7.83 3.82
CA TYR A 136 -7.27 -8.84 3.87
C TYR A 136 -7.72 -10.19 3.29
N LYS A 137 -8.90 -10.67 3.68
CA LYS A 137 -9.40 -11.98 3.25
C LYS A 137 -9.65 -12.01 1.74
N GLY A 138 -10.28 -10.97 1.20
CA GLY A 138 -10.56 -10.84 -0.23
C GLY A 138 -9.29 -10.79 -1.08
N ASP A 139 -8.33 -9.96 -0.67
CA ASP A 139 -7.04 -9.85 -1.38
C ASP A 139 -6.25 -11.16 -1.33
N ARG A 140 -6.19 -11.82 -0.17
CA ARG A 140 -5.50 -13.10 0.00
C ARG A 140 -6.08 -14.19 -0.89
N THR A 141 -7.40 -14.34 -0.95
CA THR A 141 -8.06 -15.32 -1.80
C THR A 141 -7.73 -15.10 -3.27
N ARG A 142 -7.83 -13.86 -3.74
CA ARG A 142 -7.48 -13.51 -5.13
C ARG A 142 -6.02 -13.83 -5.45
N LYS A 143 -5.08 -13.43 -4.59
CA LYS A 143 -3.64 -13.61 -4.83
C LYS A 143 -3.19 -15.06 -4.71
N SER A 144 -3.77 -15.83 -3.79
CA SER A 144 -3.48 -17.27 -3.71
C SER A 144 -3.87 -17.99 -5.00
N THR A 145 -5.03 -17.68 -5.57
CA THR A 145 -5.44 -18.21 -6.88
C THR A 145 -4.47 -17.81 -7.98
N LEU A 146 -4.03 -16.54 -8.04
CA LEU A 146 -3.06 -16.10 -9.05
C LEU A 146 -1.71 -16.81 -8.92
N ALA A 147 -1.24 -17.06 -7.71
CA ALA A 147 0.00 -17.80 -7.48
C ALA A 147 -0.16 -19.29 -7.83
N GLU A 148 -1.27 -19.91 -7.46
CA GLU A 148 -1.56 -21.33 -7.73
C GLU A 148 -1.59 -21.65 -9.22
N TYR A 149 -2.17 -20.75 -10.03
CA TYR A 149 -2.27 -20.91 -11.49
C TYR A 149 -1.10 -20.29 -12.27
N GLY A 150 0.00 -19.96 -11.60
CA GLY A 150 1.24 -19.51 -12.24
C GLY A 150 1.17 -18.10 -12.86
N PHE A 151 0.23 -17.25 -12.44
CA PHE A 151 0.16 -15.87 -12.91
C PHE A 151 1.10 -14.93 -12.13
N ARG A 152 1.45 -15.30 -10.89
CA ARG A 152 2.32 -14.53 -10.00
C ARG A 152 3.18 -15.46 -9.15
N LEU A 153 4.31 -14.92 -8.66
CA LEU A 153 5.09 -15.59 -7.63
C LEU A 153 4.33 -15.63 -6.30
N PRO A 154 4.56 -16.64 -5.45
CA PRO A 154 3.93 -16.72 -4.12
C PRO A 154 4.15 -15.47 -3.25
N SER A 155 5.29 -14.80 -3.39
CA SER A 155 5.60 -13.55 -2.70
C SER A 155 4.64 -12.40 -3.01
N CYS A 156 3.85 -12.46 -4.07
CA CYS A 156 2.81 -11.46 -4.35
C CYS A 156 1.77 -11.37 -3.22
N MET A 157 1.61 -12.42 -2.42
CA MET A 157 0.72 -12.44 -1.26
C MET A 157 1.19 -11.53 -0.13
N ASP A 158 2.48 -11.15 -0.11
CA ASP A 158 3.04 -10.26 0.91
C ASP A 158 2.72 -8.78 0.59
N ASN A 159 2.41 -8.45 -0.66
CA ASN A 159 1.81 -7.16 -1.00
C ASN A 159 0.32 -7.18 -0.68
N ARG A 160 -0.01 -7.05 0.58
CA ARG A 160 -1.35 -7.20 1.12
C ARG A 160 -1.78 -5.99 1.94
N PRO A 161 -3.09 -5.73 2.06
CA PRO A 161 -3.57 -4.79 3.04
C PRO A 161 -3.25 -5.27 4.46
N LEU A 162 -3.23 -4.35 5.39
CA LEU A 162 -3.14 -4.68 6.81
C LEU A 162 -4.30 -5.60 7.20
N LYS A 163 -4.04 -6.52 8.12
CA LYS A 163 -5.11 -7.18 8.86
C LYS A 163 -5.77 -6.17 9.79
N PHE A 164 -7.01 -6.41 10.15
CA PHE A 164 -7.72 -5.51 11.06
C PHE A 164 -6.98 -5.29 12.37
N GLU A 165 -6.45 -6.36 12.95
CA GLU A 165 -5.69 -6.34 14.19
C GLU A 165 -4.38 -5.55 14.06
N GLU A 166 -3.70 -5.65 12.91
CA GLU A 166 -2.48 -4.89 12.62
C GLU A 166 -2.81 -3.40 12.53
N TRP A 167 -3.88 -3.04 11.84
CA TRP A 167 -4.36 -1.67 11.75
C TRP A 167 -4.76 -1.11 13.12
N ASP A 168 -5.48 -1.89 13.92
CA ASP A 168 -5.94 -1.47 15.24
C ASP A 168 -4.78 -1.20 16.22
N LEU A 169 -3.68 -1.97 16.07
CA LEU A 169 -2.45 -1.75 16.85
C LEU A 169 -1.63 -0.55 16.37
N MET A 170 -1.68 -0.23 15.06
CA MET A 170 -0.88 0.86 14.48
C MET A 170 -1.54 2.22 14.57
N ARG A 171 -2.87 2.27 14.66
CA ARG A 171 -3.58 3.54 14.76
C ARG A 171 -3.26 4.24 16.07
N THR A 172 -3.05 5.54 15.98
CA THR A 172 -2.88 6.46 17.10
C THR A 172 -4.26 6.87 17.67
N GLN A 173 -4.36 8.02 18.32
CA GLN A 173 -5.65 8.55 18.76
C GLN A 173 -6.62 8.64 17.60
N THR A 174 -7.79 8.02 17.74
CA THR A 174 -8.72 7.88 16.62
C THR A 174 -10.12 8.30 17.01
N VAL A 175 -10.73 9.15 16.19
CA VAL A 175 -12.11 9.61 16.30
C VAL A 175 -12.91 8.92 15.18
N PHE A 176 -13.94 8.20 15.57
CA PHE A 176 -14.85 7.56 14.63
C PHE A 176 -16.08 8.44 14.45
N VAL A 177 -16.40 8.77 13.21
CA VAL A 177 -17.52 9.62 12.83
C VAL A 177 -18.51 8.81 12.00
N SER A 178 -19.79 8.83 12.39
CA SER A 178 -20.83 8.11 11.67
C SER A 178 -22.20 8.70 12.02
N ALA A 179 -23.07 8.81 11.04
CA ALA A 179 -24.48 9.15 11.30
C ALA A 179 -25.24 7.98 11.95
N THR A 180 -24.80 6.76 11.72
CA THR A 180 -25.42 5.51 12.19
C THR A 180 -24.35 4.57 12.71
N PRO A 181 -23.88 4.73 13.97
CA PRO A 181 -22.84 3.87 14.54
C PRO A 181 -23.17 2.38 14.38
N GLY A 182 -22.19 1.62 13.91
CA GLY A 182 -22.34 0.19 13.69
C GLY A 182 -22.07 -0.65 14.96
N PRO A 183 -22.27 -1.96 14.88
CA PRO A 183 -22.09 -2.85 16.05
C PRO A 183 -20.70 -2.81 16.67
N TRP A 184 -19.68 -2.58 15.85
CA TRP A 184 -18.30 -2.50 16.35
C TRP A 184 -18.08 -1.26 17.21
N GLU A 185 -18.49 -0.07 16.73
CA GLU A 185 -18.37 1.19 17.46
C GLU A 185 -19.16 1.16 18.76
N LEU A 186 -20.40 0.65 18.72
CA LEU A 186 -21.24 0.48 19.91
C LEU A 186 -20.60 -0.42 20.95
N LYS A 187 -19.97 -1.52 20.52
CA LYS A 187 -19.24 -2.42 21.38
C LYS A 187 -18.02 -1.75 22.03
N GLN A 188 -17.25 -0.96 21.25
CA GLN A 188 -16.05 -0.28 21.74
C GLN A 188 -16.38 0.80 22.77
N THR A 189 -17.49 1.49 22.61
CA THR A 189 -17.89 2.61 23.45
C THR A 189 -18.85 2.22 24.59
N GLY A 190 -19.22 0.95 24.71
CA GLY A 190 -20.23 0.50 25.65
C GLY A 190 -21.60 1.19 25.45
N ASN A 191 -21.96 1.40 24.17
CA ASN A 191 -23.15 2.13 23.73
C ASN A 191 -23.17 3.64 24.12
N LYS A 192 -21.99 4.21 24.44
CA LYS A 192 -21.87 5.65 24.70
C LYS A 192 -21.29 6.35 23.47
N TYR A 193 -21.99 7.35 22.97
CA TYR A 193 -21.56 8.16 21.82
C TYR A 193 -22.08 9.59 21.96
N CYS A 194 -21.42 10.51 21.29
CA CYS A 194 -21.82 11.92 21.25
C CYS A 194 -22.60 12.19 19.96
N LEU A 195 -23.78 12.76 20.07
CA LEU A 195 -24.55 13.24 18.93
C LEU A 195 -24.21 14.71 18.68
N LEU A 196 -23.69 15.01 17.49
CA LEU A 196 -23.49 16.38 17.02
C LEU A 196 -24.58 16.72 16.01
N TYR A 197 -25.42 17.65 16.38
CA TYR A 197 -26.44 18.19 15.50
C TYR A 197 -25.89 19.44 14.80
N THR A 198 -25.84 19.42 13.48
CA THR A 198 -25.58 20.63 12.70
C THR A 198 -26.89 21.36 12.47
N SER A 199 -26.92 22.68 12.71
CA SER A 199 -28.05 23.49 12.26
C SER A 199 -28.18 23.36 10.76
N PRO A 200 -29.41 23.25 10.21
CA PRO A 200 -29.60 23.28 8.77
C PRO A 200 -28.96 24.59 8.26
N SER A 201 -28.09 24.46 7.26
CA SER A 201 -27.50 25.63 6.60
C SER A 201 -28.63 26.54 6.12
N PRO A 202 -28.60 27.84 6.39
CA PRO A 202 -29.59 28.76 5.84
C PRO A 202 -29.52 28.63 4.31
N ARG A 203 -30.69 28.37 3.71
CA ARG A 203 -30.87 28.31 2.25
C ARG A 203 -30.74 29.72 1.65
#